data_ac1debc0f95aa7d9ab1ab29fd70d9b48
#
_entry.id   ac1debc0f95aa7d9ab1ab29fd70d9b48
#
_cell.length_a   1.000
_cell.length_b   1.000
_cell.length_c   1.000
_cell.angle_alpha   90.00
_cell.angle_beta   90.00
_cell.angle_gamma   90.00
#
_symmetry.space_group_name_H-M   'P 1'
#
loop_
_entity.id
_entity.type
_entity.pdbx_description
1 polymer ?
#
loop_
_entity_poly.entity_id
_entity_poly.type
_entity_poly.pdbx_seq_one_letter_code
_entity_poly.pdbx_strand_id
1 'polypeptide(L)'
;MKTIYYVFIGFFIVVVVSLFFILKEIDKKPYALEIDAIKDKTDVAGTFYRVKVTNTGTNPLTGLTVNLGKGDIQNMDLLEAGQSFFFYPKPDTNISKVKVTTHEGIEEEKDYRSPLKGLGLPGSGR
;
A
#
# COMPACT_ATOMS: atom_id res chain seq x y z
N MET A 1 -49.64 -22.03 8.95
CA MET A 1 -49.14 -20.93 9.78
C MET A 1 -47.70 -21.12 10.20
N LYS A 2 -47.32 -22.28 10.68
CA LYS A 2 -45.91 -22.51 11.04
C LYS A 2 -44.97 -22.44 9.85
N THR A 3 -45.43 -22.77 8.67
CA THR A 3 -44.63 -22.71 7.46
C THR A 3 -44.19 -21.28 7.12
N ILE A 4 -45.05 -20.32 7.39
CA ILE A 4 -44.74 -18.91 7.14
C ILE A 4 -43.62 -18.41 8.05
N TYR A 5 -43.58 -18.87 9.29
CA TYR A 5 -42.52 -18.54 10.22
C TYR A 5 -41.15 -19.00 9.70
N TYR A 6 -41.09 -20.21 9.19
CA TYR A 6 -39.84 -20.74 8.67
C TYR A 6 -39.35 -19.95 7.45
N VAL A 7 -40.27 -19.52 6.60
CA VAL A 7 -39.92 -18.69 5.45
C VAL A 7 -39.36 -17.34 5.87
N PHE A 8 -39.99 -16.70 6.87
CA PHE A 8 -39.50 -15.42 7.39
C PHE A 8 -38.13 -15.54 8.05
N ILE A 9 -37.93 -16.60 8.84
CA ILE A 9 -36.64 -16.85 9.50
C ILE A 9 -35.55 -17.05 8.45
N GLY A 10 -35.79 -17.84 7.41
CA GLY A 10 -34.85 -18.07 6.34
C GLY A 10 -34.50 -16.80 5.61
N PHE A 11 -35.51 -15.99 5.28
CA PHE A 11 -35.29 -14.71 4.60
C PHE A 11 -34.47 -13.75 5.47
N PHE A 12 -34.77 -13.69 6.76
CA PHE A 12 -34.02 -12.85 7.70
C PHE A 12 -32.55 -13.24 7.76
N ILE A 13 -32.27 -14.53 7.82
CA ILE A 13 -30.89 -15.03 7.86
C ILE A 13 -30.14 -14.63 6.58
N VAL A 14 -30.75 -14.75 5.42
CA VAL A 14 -30.13 -14.37 4.15
C VAL A 14 -29.81 -12.87 4.14
N VAL A 15 -30.73 -12.04 4.60
CA VAL A 15 -30.51 -10.60 4.67
C VAL A 15 -29.35 -10.25 5.59
N VAL A 16 -29.29 -10.87 6.77
CA VAL A 16 -28.21 -10.61 7.73
C VAL A 16 -26.86 -11.03 7.17
N VAL A 17 -26.78 -12.18 6.53
CA VAL A 17 -25.54 -12.66 5.92
C VAL A 17 -25.10 -11.72 4.80
N SER A 18 -26.03 -11.27 3.96
CA SER A 18 -25.72 -10.33 2.88
C SER A 18 -25.19 -9.01 3.42
N LEU A 19 -25.79 -8.48 4.49
CA LEU A 19 -25.31 -7.26 5.12
C LEU A 19 -23.91 -7.44 5.70
N PHE A 20 -23.62 -8.59 6.23
CA PHE A 20 -22.31 -8.89 6.79
C PHE A 20 -21.23 -8.85 5.71
N PHE A 21 -21.50 -9.41 4.53
CA PHE A 21 -20.57 -9.35 3.40
C PHE A 21 -20.36 -7.92 2.90
N ILE A 22 -21.43 -7.13 2.83
CA ILE A 22 -21.33 -5.73 2.40
C ILE A 22 -20.48 -4.94 3.39
N LEU A 23 -20.67 -5.16 4.69
CA LEU A 23 -19.88 -4.47 5.71
C LEU A 23 -18.41 -4.81 5.63
N LYS A 24 -18.05 -6.02 5.22
CA LYS A 24 -16.65 -6.38 5.03
C LYS A 24 -16.00 -5.60 3.90
N GLU A 25 -16.71 -5.33 2.84
CA GLU A 25 -16.18 -4.54 1.72
C GLU A 25 -16.05 -3.06 2.11
N ILE A 26 -16.94 -2.57 2.95
CA ILE A 26 -16.90 -1.19 3.42
C ILE A 26 -15.75 -0.96 4.40
N ASP A 27 -15.15 -2.02 4.89
CA ASP A 27 -14.05 -1.93 5.85
C ASP A 27 -12.77 -1.34 5.26
N LYS A 28 -12.73 -1.08 3.96
CA LYS A 28 -11.62 -0.34 3.36
C LYS A 28 -11.63 1.09 3.85
N LYS A 29 -10.47 1.52 4.35
CA LYS A 29 -10.33 2.90 4.82
C LYS A 29 -10.49 3.87 3.66
N PRO A 30 -11.17 5.01 3.85
CA PRO A 30 -11.27 6.00 2.79
C PRO A 30 -9.91 6.55 2.38
N TYR A 31 -9.02 6.75 3.33
CA TYR A 31 -7.67 7.25 3.07
C TYR A 31 -6.67 6.27 3.64
N ALA A 32 -5.90 5.66 2.77
CA ALA A 32 -4.87 4.70 3.17
C ALA A 32 -3.76 4.68 2.14
N LEU A 33 -2.56 4.39 2.60
CA LEU A 33 -1.37 4.43 1.77
C LEU A 33 -0.47 3.28 2.16
N GLU A 34 0.11 2.64 1.15
CA GLU A 34 1.11 1.59 1.37
C GLU A 34 2.41 1.98 0.68
N ILE A 35 3.51 1.77 1.37
CA ILE A 35 4.84 2.07 0.86
C ILE A 35 5.63 0.76 0.75
N ASP A 36 6.23 0.53 -0.41
CA ASP A 36 7.17 -0.57 -0.61
C ASP A 36 8.51 0.05 -1.02
N ALA A 37 9.43 0.10 -0.08
CA ALA A 37 10.74 0.71 -0.29
C ALA A 37 11.79 -0.38 -0.42
N ILE A 38 12.49 -0.40 -1.55
CA ILE A 38 13.47 -1.45 -1.88
C ILE A 38 14.84 -0.82 -2.05
N LYS A 39 15.82 -1.47 -1.44
CA LYS A 39 17.24 -1.16 -1.61
C LYS A 39 17.88 -2.35 -2.30
N ASP A 40 18.21 -2.19 -3.56
CA ASP A 40 18.80 -3.26 -4.37
C ASP A 40 20.27 -2.96 -4.61
N LYS A 41 21.13 -3.85 -4.17
CA LYS A 41 22.56 -3.70 -4.27
C LYS A 41 23.08 -4.54 -5.43
N THR A 42 23.69 -3.89 -6.39
CA THR A 42 24.31 -4.58 -7.52
C THR A 42 25.81 -4.37 -7.51
N ASP A 43 26.54 -5.35 -8.02
CA ASP A 43 28.01 -5.27 -8.04
C ASP A 43 28.54 -4.28 -9.04
N VAL A 44 27.82 -4.04 -10.12
CA VAL A 44 28.30 -3.23 -11.23
C VAL A 44 27.93 -1.76 -11.07
N ALA A 45 26.71 -1.49 -10.65
CA ALA A 45 26.18 -0.13 -10.62
C ALA A 45 26.00 0.44 -9.22
N GLY A 46 26.33 -0.32 -8.18
CA GLY A 46 26.18 0.13 -6.81
C GLY A 46 24.80 -0.16 -6.25
N THR A 47 24.30 0.72 -5.42
CA THR A 47 23.02 0.54 -4.75
C THR A 47 21.93 1.35 -5.43
N PHE A 48 20.82 0.70 -5.74
CA PHE A 48 19.63 1.33 -6.27
C PHE A 48 18.53 1.33 -5.25
N TYR A 49 17.81 2.42 -5.18
CA TYR A 49 16.64 2.54 -4.33
C TYR A 49 15.41 2.72 -5.20
N ARG A 50 14.34 2.07 -4.81
CA ARG A 50 13.05 2.20 -5.48
C ARG A 50 11.95 2.23 -4.45
N VAL A 51 11.07 3.20 -4.55
CA VAL A 51 9.93 3.33 -3.65
C VAL A 51 8.66 3.26 -4.45
N LYS A 52 7.82 2.30 -4.12
CA LYS A 52 6.49 2.19 -4.70
C LYS A 52 5.48 2.67 -3.68
N VAL A 53 4.70 3.67 -4.04
CA VAL A 53 3.65 4.22 -3.20
C VAL A 53 2.31 3.86 -3.84
N THR A 54 1.45 3.21 -3.07
CA THR A 54 0.14 2.77 -3.54
C THR A 54 -0.95 3.36 -2.68
N ASN A 55 -1.96 3.94 -3.32
CA ASN A 55 -3.16 4.37 -2.62
C ASN A 55 -4.06 3.16 -2.42
N THR A 56 -4.10 2.65 -1.20
CA THR A 56 -4.91 1.49 -0.85
C THR A 56 -6.28 1.87 -0.30
N GLY A 57 -6.57 3.16 -0.22
CA GLY A 57 -7.87 3.64 0.19
C GLY A 57 -8.88 3.70 -0.95
N THR A 58 -10.05 4.19 -0.65
CA THR A 58 -11.14 4.34 -1.63
C THR A 58 -11.23 5.74 -2.22
N ASN A 59 -10.54 6.71 -1.62
CA ASN A 59 -10.54 8.10 -2.09
C ASN A 59 -9.17 8.49 -2.62
N PRO A 60 -9.10 9.47 -3.54
CA PRO A 60 -7.81 9.95 -4.02
C PRO A 60 -7.01 10.63 -2.90
N LEU A 61 -5.70 10.53 -3.00
CA LEU A 61 -4.78 11.24 -2.12
C LEU A 61 -4.19 12.41 -2.87
N THR A 62 -4.07 13.56 -2.20
CA THR A 62 -3.57 14.79 -2.80
C THR A 62 -2.40 15.34 -2.01
N GLY A 63 -1.59 16.16 -2.67
CA GLY A 63 -0.48 16.85 -2.01
C GLY A 63 0.48 15.90 -1.32
N LEU A 64 0.88 14.83 -2.01
CA LEU A 64 1.82 13.87 -1.44
C LEU A 64 3.22 14.47 -1.42
N THR A 65 3.85 14.40 -0.26
CA THR A 65 5.26 14.75 -0.10
C THR A 65 6.01 13.49 0.26
N VAL A 66 6.94 13.09 -0.59
CA VAL A 66 7.70 11.85 -0.42
C VAL A 66 9.13 12.23 -0.06
N ASN A 67 9.48 11.99 1.20
CA ASN A 67 10.84 12.19 1.69
C ASN A 67 11.58 10.87 1.56
N LEU A 68 12.44 10.78 0.57
CA LEU A 68 13.18 9.56 0.26
C LEU A 68 14.41 9.39 1.14
N GLY A 69 14.75 10.39 1.94
CA GLY A 69 15.88 10.37 2.84
C GLY A 69 16.90 11.44 2.49
N LYS A 70 17.60 11.93 3.50
CA LYS A 70 18.67 12.92 3.34
C LYS A 70 18.28 14.16 2.51
N GLY A 71 17.06 14.62 2.69
CA GLY A 71 16.60 15.81 2.00
C GLY A 71 16.16 15.60 0.56
N ASP A 72 16.15 14.38 0.07
CA ASP A 72 15.63 14.08 -1.26
C ASP A 72 14.11 13.99 -1.16
N ILE A 73 13.45 15.09 -1.48
CA ILE A 73 12.00 15.22 -1.35
C ILE A 73 11.39 15.37 -2.73
N GLN A 74 10.41 14.53 -3.02
CA GLN A 74 9.65 14.60 -4.25
C GLN A 74 8.18 14.80 -3.91
N ASN A 75 7.47 15.51 -4.78
CA ASN A 75 6.07 15.82 -4.57
C ASN A 75 5.22 15.22 -5.67
N MET A 76 3.99 14.87 -5.32
CA MET A 76 3.01 14.37 -6.25
C MET A 76 1.66 15.00 -5.94
N ASP A 77 1.00 15.54 -6.96
CA ASP A 77 -0.25 16.28 -6.75
C ASP A 77 -1.42 15.36 -6.45
N LEU A 78 -1.46 14.20 -7.09
CA LEU A 78 -2.62 13.32 -7.03
C LEU A 78 -2.20 11.86 -7.17
N LEU A 79 -2.77 11.01 -6.32
CA LEU A 79 -2.66 9.57 -6.44
C LEU A 79 -4.06 8.99 -6.26
N GLU A 80 -4.63 8.49 -7.33
CA GLU A 80 -5.99 7.97 -7.30
C GLU A 80 -6.09 6.63 -6.59
N ALA A 81 -7.29 6.31 -6.13
CA ALA A 81 -7.53 5.05 -5.44
C ALA A 81 -7.08 3.86 -6.30
N GLY A 82 -6.29 2.97 -5.71
CA GLY A 82 -5.75 1.82 -6.40
C GLY A 82 -4.54 2.11 -7.29
N GLN A 83 -4.16 3.37 -7.43
CA GLN A 83 -3.03 3.75 -8.25
C GLN A 83 -1.72 3.60 -7.50
N SER A 84 -0.67 3.22 -8.23
CA SER A 84 0.69 3.13 -7.70
C SER A 84 1.61 4.04 -8.49
N PHE A 85 2.62 4.57 -7.82
CA PHE A 85 3.65 5.38 -8.46
C PHE A 85 5.02 5.01 -7.89
N PHE A 86 6.03 5.01 -8.75
CA PHE A 86 7.40 4.69 -8.35
C PHE A 86 8.22 5.96 -8.22
N PHE A 87 8.97 6.04 -7.13
CA PHE A 87 9.94 7.10 -6.91
C PHE A 87 11.33 6.49 -6.86
N TYR A 88 12.29 7.20 -7.43
CA TYR A 88 13.66 6.73 -7.50
C TYR A 88 14.57 7.72 -6.78
N PRO A 89 15.02 7.38 -5.58
CA PRO A 89 15.99 8.23 -4.88
C PRO A 89 17.30 8.30 -5.64
N LYS A 90 18.06 9.34 -5.36
CA LYS A 90 19.37 9.49 -5.97
C LYS A 90 20.29 8.34 -5.55
N PRO A 91 21.03 7.74 -6.48
CA PRO A 91 21.99 6.71 -6.12
C PRO A 91 23.09 7.29 -5.21
N ASP A 92 23.78 6.39 -4.53
CA ASP A 92 24.88 6.72 -3.62
C ASP A 92 24.47 7.48 -2.36
N THR A 93 23.18 7.56 -2.09
CA THR A 93 22.71 8.10 -0.83
C THR A 93 22.57 6.97 0.17
N ASN A 94 23.12 7.17 1.35
CA ASN A 94 22.95 6.19 2.42
C ASN A 94 21.68 6.49 3.18
N ILE A 95 20.56 6.04 2.64
CA ILE A 95 19.25 6.31 3.21
C ILE A 95 18.68 5.03 3.83
N SER A 96 17.91 5.19 4.88
CA SER A 96 17.37 4.06 5.63
C SER A 96 15.85 4.01 5.62
N LYS A 97 15.19 5.14 5.47
CA LYS A 97 13.74 5.22 5.57
C LYS A 97 13.16 6.17 4.55
N VAL A 98 11.92 5.87 4.16
CA VAL A 98 11.11 6.76 3.34
C VAL A 98 9.88 7.16 4.14
N LYS A 99 9.50 8.43 4.03
CA LYS A 99 8.33 8.96 4.71
C LYS A 99 7.44 9.66 3.70
N VAL A 100 6.15 9.33 3.73
CA VAL A 100 5.17 9.95 2.84
C VAL A 100 4.12 10.63 3.69
N THR A 101 3.86 11.89 3.37
CA THR A 101 2.78 12.65 3.99
C THR A 101 1.83 13.13 2.90
N THR A 102 0.56 13.24 3.24
CA THR A 102 -0.46 13.71 2.30
C THR A 102 -1.20 14.90 2.88
N HIS A 103 -1.87 15.63 1.98
CA HIS A 103 -2.72 16.75 2.40
C HIS A 103 -3.87 16.28 3.30
N GLU A 104 -4.31 15.04 3.13
CA GLU A 104 -5.38 14.45 3.94
C GLU A 104 -4.95 14.10 5.37
N GLY A 105 -3.67 14.27 5.68
CA GLY A 105 -3.18 14.02 7.01
C GLY A 105 -2.59 12.64 7.23
N ILE A 106 -2.40 11.85 6.18
CA ILE A 106 -1.73 10.56 6.29
C ILE A 106 -0.23 10.79 6.43
N GLU A 107 0.37 10.04 7.32
CA GLU A 107 1.82 10.03 7.50
C GLU A 107 2.25 8.58 7.64
N GLU A 108 2.98 8.08 6.67
CA GLU A 108 3.48 6.71 6.66
C GLU A 108 4.99 6.72 6.49
N GLU A 109 5.65 5.83 7.21
CA GLU A 109 7.09 5.68 7.16
C GLU A 109 7.43 4.21 6.99
N LYS A 110 8.44 3.92 6.18
CA LYS A 110 8.85 2.55 5.91
C LYS A 110 10.36 2.47 5.78
N ASP A 111 10.94 1.40 6.31
CA ASP A 111 12.34 1.13 6.12
C ASP A 111 12.59 0.55 4.73
N TYR A 112 13.74 0.87 4.15
CA TYR A 112 14.18 0.21 2.93
C TYR A 112 14.54 -1.23 3.24
N ARG A 113 14.10 -2.14 2.39
CA ARG A 113 14.37 -3.56 2.52
C ARG A 113 15.06 -4.10 1.29
N SER A 114 15.75 -5.21 1.45
CA SER A 114 16.34 -5.90 0.30
C SER A 114 15.24 -6.58 -0.52
N PRO A 115 15.43 -6.69 -1.85
CA PRO A 115 14.50 -7.46 -2.66
C PRO A 115 14.40 -8.91 -2.20
N LEU A 116 13.28 -9.54 -2.48
CA LEU A 116 13.03 -10.95 -2.11
C LEU A 116 13.71 -11.89 -3.09
N LYS A 117 15.02 -11.78 -3.20
CA LYS A 117 15.80 -12.63 -4.08
C LYS A 117 15.92 -14.03 -3.53
N GLY A 118 15.75 -14.99 -4.38
CA GLY A 118 15.97 -16.38 -4.04
C GLY A 118 15.00 -16.95 -3.02
N LEU A 119 13.89 -16.30 -2.81
CA LEU A 119 12.91 -16.74 -1.85
C LEU A 119 12.33 -18.10 -2.29
N GLY A 120 12.75 -19.15 -1.63
CA GLY A 120 12.29 -20.48 -1.94
C GLY A 120 12.72 -21.03 -3.30
N LEU A 121 13.64 -20.38 -3.97
CA LEU A 121 14.12 -20.81 -5.28
C LEU A 121 15.59 -21.21 -5.20
N PRO A 122 15.89 -22.49 -5.09
CA PRO A 122 17.26 -22.97 -5.10
C PRO A 122 17.93 -22.56 -6.40
N GLY A 123 19.08 -21.97 -6.31
CA GLY A 123 19.79 -21.57 -7.48
C GLY A 123 19.53 -20.15 -7.95
N SER A 124 18.45 -19.53 -7.55
CA SER A 124 18.15 -18.18 -8.00
C SER A 124 18.69 -17.11 -7.10
N GLY A 125 19.07 -17.42 -5.91
CA GLY A 125 19.59 -16.46 -4.94
C GLY A 125 21.10 -16.36 -4.88
N ARG A 126 21.76 -16.89 -5.83
CA ARG A 126 23.21 -17.00 -5.81
C ARG A 126 23.93 -16.09 -6.63
#